data_2b0b59cb3f32189d5d5ce81073b940ca
#
_entry.id   2b0b59cb3f32189d5d5ce81073b940ca
#
_cell.length_a   1.000
_cell.length_b   1.000
_cell.length_c   1.000
_cell.angle_alpha   90.00
_cell.angle_beta   90.00
_cell.angle_gamma   90.00
#
_symmetry.space_group_name_H-M   'P 1'
#
loop_
_entity.id
_entity.type
_entity.pdbx_description
1 polymer ?
#
loop_
_entity_poly.entity_id
_entity_poly.type
_entity_poly.pdbx_seq_one_letter_code
_entity_poly.pdbx_strand_id
1 'polypeptide(L)'
;MTTSFPHLLAPLDLGFTTLKNRVLMGSMHTGLEDSRKTLPRLAEYFAERARGGVGLIVTGGFAPNVAGWTKPFGGTLMTSAGARRHRVITDAVHADDGKIALQILHTGRYGYHPFAVAPSKIKSPISPFAPHELSARGVERQIRAFVRCAQLAREAGYDGVEIMGSEGYLINQFISMHTNKRGDQWGGSYENRIRLPIEIVERTREAVGRDFILIYRLSMLDLIPDGSDWSETVQLAKAVERAGATIINTGIGWHEARVPTIATSVPRGAFAWVTKKMKGEVGIPLVTTNRINRPEVAEQILADGCADMVSMARPLLADAEFVVKAAQGRADEINTCIGCNQACLDHAFKNKIASCLLNPRACHETELTYVRVQQPKRIAVVGAGPAGLACSTVLAQRGHHVDLFDAAAEIGGQFNMAKRIPGKEEFHEALRYFGRQVELTGVNLHLNRRVDASELIAGGYDEIVLATGVAPRDPKIPGQDGPNVLSYIDVLAGGQPVGRRVAVVGAGGIGFDVAEYLVQGGESPTLDLEEWKAEWGVTDPAATRGGVTRAQVTAPAREVTLLQRKAAPLGKGLGKTTGWIHRA
;
A
#
# COMPACT_ATOMS: atom_id res chain seq x y z
N MET A 1 -9.25 -21.70 -24.02
CA MET A 1 -8.29 -21.78 -22.91
C MET A 1 -9.04 -21.37 -21.64
N THR A 2 -9.14 -22.24 -20.66
CA THR A 2 -9.70 -21.90 -19.34
C THR A 2 -8.74 -20.91 -18.67
N THR A 3 -9.23 -19.71 -18.38
CA THR A 3 -8.44 -18.70 -17.66
C THR A 3 -8.18 -19.19 -16.23
N SER A 4 -6.95 -19.06 -15.75
CA SER A 4 -6.57 -19.48 -14.38
C SER A 4 -7.29 -18.66 -13.28
N PHE A 5 -7.86 -17.49 -13.63
CA PHE A 5 -8.49 -16.54 -12.70
C PHE A 5 -9.84 -16.06 -13.24
N PRO A 6 -10.86 -16.97 -13.37
CA PRO A 6 -12.12 -16.65 -14.01
C PRO A 6 -12.96 -15.58 -13.28
N HIS A 7 -12.92 -15.53 -11.95
CA HIS A 7 -13.66 -14.52 -11.17
C HIS A 7 -12.98 -13.16 -11.24
N LEU A 8 -11.65 -13.10 -11.13
CA LEU A 8 -10.87 -11.86 -11.18
C LEU A 8 -11.01 -11.16 -12.54
N LEU A 9 -11.03 -11.95 -13.63
CA LEU A 9 -11.04 -11.46 -15.01
C LEU A 9 -12.45 -11.31 -15.58
N ALA A 10 -13.49 -11.71 -14.84
CA ALA A 10 -14.88 -11.52 -15.26
C ALA A 10 -15.23 -10.03 -15.36
N PRO A 11 -15.96 -9.60 -16.39
CA PRO A 11 -16.49 -8.24 -16.46
C PRO A 11 -17.47 -7.95 -15.33
N LEU A 12 -17.67 -6.68 -15.02
CA LEU A 12 -18.66 -6.20 -14.07
C LEU A 12 -19.53 -5.13 -14.72
N ASP A 13 -20.82 -5.43 -14.88
CA ASP A 13 -21.81 -4.50 -15.39
C ASP A 13 -22.29 -3.57 -14.26
N LEU A 14 -22.23 -2.26 -14.49
CA LEU A 14 -22.73 -1.21 -13.60
C LEU A 14 -24.07 -0.62 -14.10
N GLY A 15 -24.68 -1.23 -15.12
CA GLY A 15 -25.94 -0.83 -15.74
C GLY A 15 -25.79 0.20 -16.85
N PHE A 16 -24.95 1.20 -16.69
CA PHE A 16 -24.68 2.24 -17.70
C PHE A 16 -23.26 2.12 -18.32
N THR A 17 -22.39 1.32 -17.72
CA THR A 17 -21.05 1.00 -18.22
C THR A 17 -20.59 -0.34 -17.67
N THR A 18 -19.71 -1.02 -18.41
CA THR A 18 -19.11 -2.28 -17.99
C THR A 18 -17.63 -2.09 -17.70
N LEU A 19 -17.16 -2.62 -16.58
CA LEU A 19 -15.74 -2.75 -16.27
C LEU A 19 -15.20 -4.06 -16.87
N LYS A 20 -14.03 -4.01 -17.50
CA LYS A 20 -13.47 -5.16 -18.23
C LYS A 20 -13.03 -6.33 -17.33
N ASN A 21 -12.83 -6.09 -16.04
CA ASN A 21 -12.55 -7.09 -15.02
C ASN A 21 -12.85 -6.53 -13.61
N ARG A 22 -12.58 -7.34 -12.58
CA ARG A 22 -12.92 -7.01 -11.18
C ARG A 22 -11.74 -6.43 -10.40
N VAL A 23 -10.74 -5.85 -11.09
CA VAL A 23 -9.60 -5.19 -10.46
C VAL A 23 -9.78 -3.68 -10.46
N LEU A 24 -9.79 -3.11 -9.25
CA LEU A 24 -9.73 -1.68 -9.01
C LEU A 24 -8.31 -1.31 -8.56
N MET A 25 -7.65 -0.39 -9.28
CA MET A 25 -6.44 0.24 -8.78
C MET A 25 -6.81 1.25 -7.71
N GLY A 26 -6.55 0.90 -6.44
CA GLY A 26 -6.87 1.74 -5.29
C GLY A 26 -6.05 3.02 -5.25
N SER A 27 -6.64 4.07 -4.69
CA SER A 27 -6.01 5.37 -4.51
C SER A 27 -4.67 5.28 -3.77
N MET A 28 -3.67 6.00 -4.28
CA MET A 28 -2.37 6.14 -3.65
C MET A 28 -1.77 7.51 -3.95
N HIS A 29 -1.29 8.18 -2.92
CA HIS A 29 -0.58 9.45 -3.07
C HIS A 29 0.83 9.21 -3.59
N THR A 30 1.13 9.72 -4.79
CA THR A 30 2.43 9.53 -5.46
C THR A 30 3.36 10.73 -5.32
N GLY A 31 2.80 11.90 -5.03
CA GLY A 31 3.50 13.18 -5.06
C GLY A 31 3.55 13.82 -6.47
N LEU A 32 3.13 13.09 -7.51
CA LEU A 32 3.03 13.63 -8.87
C LEU A 32 1.81 14.54 -9.05
N GLU A 33 0.77 14.34 -8.25
CA GLU A 33 -0.46 15.14 -8.20
C GLU A 33 -0.27 16.55 -7.64
N ASP A 34 0.84 16.81 -6.94
CA ASP A 34 1.06 18.07 -6.22
C ASP A 34 1.57 19.23 -7.10
N SER A 35 1.95 18.96 -8.35
CA SER A 35 2.50 19.96 -9.25
C SER A 35 1.95 19.86 -10.67
N ARG A 36 1.62 21.00 -11.26
CA ARG A 36 1.22 21.07 -12.67
C ARG A 36 2.29 20.51 -13.63
N LYS A 37 3.57 20.62 -13.26
CA LYS A 37 4.70 20.15 -14.08
C LYS A 37 4.80 18.62 -14.10
N THR A 38 4.26 17.95 -13.08
CA THR A 38 4.33 16.49 -12.94
C THR A 38 3.05 15.77 -13.42
N LEU A 39 1.98 16.49 -13.80
CA LEU A 39 0.77 15.87 -14.34
C LEU A 39 1.01 15.02 -15.60
N PRO A 40 1.89 15.36 -16.56
CA PRO A 40 2.20 14.46 -17.68
C PRO A 40 2.86 13.13 -17.22
N ARG A 41 3.68 13.16 -16.16
CA ARG A 41 4.25 11.94 -15.56
C ARG A 41 3.16 11.11 -14.86
N LEU A 42 2.23 11.78 -14.18
CA LEU A 42 1.07 11.12 -13.57
C LEU A 42 0.16 10.50 -14.62
N ALA A 43 0.02 11.14 -15.78
CA ALA A 43 -0.73 10.61 -16.92
C ALA A 43 -0.10 9.30 -17.42
N GLU A 44 1.21 9.27 -17.66
CA GLU A 44 1.91 8.04 -18.07
C GLU A 44 1.84 6.95 -17.00
N TYR A 45 1.99 7.33 -15.72
CA TYR A 45 1.83 6.40 -14.61
C TYR A 45 0.48 5.66 -14.65
N PHE A 46 -0.63 6.35 -14.91
CA PHE A 46 -1.94 5.70 -15.02
C PHE A 46 -2.14 4.99 -16.37
N ALA A 47 -1.66 5.56 -17.47
CA ALA A 47 -1.75 4.96 -18.80
C ALA A 47 -1.05 3.59 -18.86
N GLU A 48 0.13 3.46 -18.25
CA GLU A 48 0.84 2.17 -18.17
C GLU A 48 0.01 1.10 -17.44
N ARG A 49 -0.77 1.45 -16.39
CA ARG A 49 -1.67 0.53 -15.68
C ARG A 49 -2.94 0.22 -16.47
N ALA A 50 -3.42 1.17 -17.27
CA ALA A 50 -4.52 0.92 -18.20
C ALA A 50 -4.11 -0.08 -19.29
N ARG A 51 -2.93 0.10 -19.91
CA ARG A 51 -2.30 -0.89 -20.81
C ARG A 51 -2.10 -2.24 -20.13
N GLY A 52 -1.72 -2.24 -18.85
CA GLY A 52 -1.60 -3.41 -17.99
C GLY A 52 -2.93 -4.10 -17.65
N GLY A 53 -4.06 -3.61 -18.16
CA GLY A 53 -5.34 -4.29 -18.11
C GLY A 53 -6.23 -3.99 -16.88
N VAL A 54 -5.92 -3.00 -16.07
CA VAL A 54 -6.73 -2.64 -14.88
C VAL A 54 -8.16 -2.27 -15.29
N GLY A 55 -9.16 -2.81 -14.57
CA GLY A 55 -10.57 -2.57 -14.85
C GLY A 55 -11.07 -1.17 -14.52
N LEU A 56 -10.64 -0.61 -13.38
CA LEU A 56 -10.94 0.76 -12.96
C LEU A 56 -9.77 1.32 -12.15
N ILE A 57 -9.34 2.53 -12.47
CA ILE A 57 -8.28 3.25 -11.77
C ILE A 57 -8.90 4.31 -10.87
N VAL A 58 -8.43 4.44 -9.62
CA VAL A 58 -8.74 5.57 -8.73
C VAL A 58 -7.47 6.37 -8.48
N THR A 59 -7.51 7.68 -8.73
CA THR A 59 -6.35 8.56 -8.54
C THR A 59 -5.93 8.66 -7.08
N GLY A 60 -4.75 9.20 -6.80
CA GLY A 60 -4.44 9.79 -5.50
C GLY A 60 -5.45 10.87 -5.11
N GLY A 61 -5.58 11.15 -3.82
CA GLY A 61 -6.60 12.07 -3.33
C GLY A 61 -6.35 13.52 -3.73
N PHE A 62 -7.33 14.15 -4.39
CA PHE A 62 -7.36 15.58 -4.67
C PHE A 62 -8.29 16.29 -3.70
N ALA A 63 -7.82 17.38 -3.09
CA ALA A 63 -8.62 18.15 -2.15
C ALA A 63 -9.68 19.00 -2.89
N PRO A 64 -10.94 19.05 -2.39
CA PRO A 64 -12.00 19.84 -2.98
C PRO A 64 -11.84 21.35 -2.66
N ASN A 65 -11.01 21.71 -1.68
CA ASN A 65 -10.67 23.06 -1.28
C ASN A 65 -9.38 23.11 -0.46
N VAL A 66 -8.93 24.32 -0.10
CA VAL A 66 -7.69 24.55 0.67
C VAL A 66 -7.74 23.92 2.07
N ALA A 67 -8.90 23.92 2.73
CA ALA A 67 -9.05 23.31 4.06
C ALA A 67 -8.89 21.78 4.03
N GLY A 68 -9.07 21.16 2.86
CA GLY A 68 -8.93 19.72 2.65
C GLY A 68 -7.53 19.25 2.28
N TRP A 69 -6.57 20.13 2.11
CA TRP A 69 -5.20 19.76 1.72
C TRP A 69 -4.57 18.71 2.64
N THR A 70 -3.76 17.84 2.08
CA THR A 70 -2.88 16.96 2.84
C THR A 70 -1.71 17.74 3.45
N LYS A 71 -1.15 18.66 2.69
CA LYS A 71 -0.04 19.57 3.02
C LYS A 71 -0.20 20.85 2.21
N PRO A 72 0.49 21.95 2.55
CA PRO A 72 0.43 23.17 1.76
C PRO A 72 0.70 22.92 0.27
N PHE A 73 -0.16 23.43 -0.58
CA PHE A 73 -0.10 23.29 -2.05
C PHE A 73 -0.24 21.84 -2.56
N GLY A 74 -0.82 20.92 -1.75
CA GLY A 74 -1.18 19.58 -2.22
C GLY A 74 -2.18 19.60 -3.36
N GLY A 75 -2.30 18.48 -4.08
CA GLY A 75 -3.19 18.33 -5.23
C GLY A 75 -4.63 18.75 -4.96
N THR A 76 -5.21 19.57 -5.84
CA THR A 76 -6.60 20.07 -5.72
C THR A 76 -7.32 20.11 -7.05
N LEU A 77 -8.64 19.95 -7.02
CA LEU A 77 -9.49 20.21 -8.18
C LEU A 77 -10.63 21.15 -7.79
N MET A 78 -10.41 22.47 -7.99
CA MET A 78 -11.30 23.55 -7.52
C MET A 78 -11.83 24.46 -8.64
N THR A 79 -11.25 24.39 -9.85
CA THR A 79 -11.56 25.33 -10.94
C THR A 79 -11.63 24.64 -12.29
N SER A 80 -12.39 25.18 -13.26
CA SER A 80 -12.42 24.68 -14.65
C SER A 80 -11.04 24.75 -15.34
N ALA A 81 -10.18 25.70 -14.96
CA ALA A 81 -8.80 25.70 -15.43
C ALA A 81 -8.00 24.50 -14.88
N GLY A 82 -8.32 24.05 -13.65
CA GLY A 82 -7.83 22.78 -13.09
C GLY A 82 -8.33 21.59 -13.90
N ALA A 83 -9.65 21.53 -14.17
CA ALA A 83 -10.26 20.46 -14.93
C ALA A 83 -9.64 20.30 -16.33
N ARG A 84 -9.43 21.40 -17.05
CA ARG A 84 -8.74 21.36 -18.36
C ARG A 84 -7.32 20.78 -18.28
N ARG A 85 -6.58 21.05 -17.19
CA ARG A 85 -5.24 20.47 -16.99
C ARG A 85 -5.28 18.98 -16.68
N HIS A 86 -6.32 18.49 -15.98
CA HIS A 86 -6.49 17.08 -15.68
C HIS A 86 -6.79 16.23 -16.92
N ARG A 87 -7.25 16.82 -18.03
CA ARG A 87 -7.49 16.10 -19.29
C ARG A 87 -6.29 15.32 -19.78
N VAL A 88 -5.06 15.79 -19.55
CA VAL A 88 -3.86 15.03 -19.91
C VAL A 88 -3.83 13.65 -19.26
N ILE A 89 -4.42 13.50 -18.06
CA ILE A 89 -4.50 12.24 -17.34
C ILE A 89 -5.61 11.35 -17.95
N THR A 90 -6.82 11.89 -18.08
CA THR A 90 -7.97 11.13 -18.56
C THR A 90 -7.80 10.72 -20.02
N ASP A 91 -7.31 11.62 -20.88
CA ASP A 91 -7.04 11.33 -22.28
C ASP A 91 -6.00 10.21 -22.44
N ALA A 92 -4.93 10.21 -21.62
CA ALA A 92 -3.90 9.18 -21.66
C ALA A 92 -4.43 7.80 -21.23
N VAL A 93 -5.28 7.75 -20.20
CA VAL A 93 -5.90 6.50 -19.74
C VAL A 93 -6.92 5.96 -20.75
N HIS A 94 -7.73 6.85 -21.33
CA HIS A 94 -8.73 6.48 -22.33
C HIS A 94 -8.10 6.03 -23.65
N ALA A 95 -6.94 6.58 -24.03
CA ALA A 95 -6.19 6.13 -25.21
C ALA A 95 -5.77 4.65 -25.11
N ASP A 96 -5.64 4.13 -23.89
CA ASP A 96 -5.32 2.73 -23.58
C ASP A 96 -6.56 1.92 -23.12
N ASP A 97 -7.78 2.32 -23.51
CA ASP A 97 -9.06 1.66 -23.15
C ASP A 97 -9.24 1.47 -21.64
N GLY A 98 -8.71 2.37 -20.83
CA GLY A 98 -8.84 2.39 -19.38
C GLY A 98 -10.03 3.22 -18.91
N LYS A 99 -10.48 2.97 -17.66
CA LYS A 99 -11.43 3.82 -16.94
C LYS A 99 -10.79 4.39 -15.70
N ILE A 100 -11.06 5.67 -15.41
CA ILE A 100 -10.43 6.37 -14.30
C ILE A 100 -11.42 7.23 -13.51
N ALA A 101 -11.42 7.10 -12.18
CA ALA A 101 -12.17 7.91 -11.23
C ALA A 101 -11.22 8.80 -10.40
N LEU A 102 -11.63 10.02 -10.11
CA LEU A 102 -10.88 10.93 -9.25
C LEU A 102 -11.27 10.72 -7.78
N GLN A 103 -10.31 10.46 -6.89
CA GLN A 103 -10.60 10.46 -5.45
C GLN A 103 -10.72 11.89 -4.92
N ILE A 104 -11.87 12.22 -4.32
CA ILE A 104 -12.09 13.49 -3.61
C ILE A 104 -11.75 13.26 -2.14
N LEU A 105 -10.63 13.83 -1.70
CA LEU A 105 -10.09 13.68 -0.35
C LEU A 105 -10.11 15.00 0.39
N HIS A 106 -10.71 15.02 1.57
CA HIS A 106 -10.61 16.13 2.52
C HIS A 106 -10.02 15.62 3.83
N THR A 107 -8.80 16.03 4.14
CA THR A 107 -8.04 15.48 5.28
C THR A 107 -8.65 15.74 6.66
N GLY A 108 -9.48 16.77 6.78
CA GLY A 108 -10.00 17.14 8.09
C GLY A 108 -8.87 17.50 9.06
N ARG A 109 -8.93 16.97 10.30
CA ARG A 109 -7.91 17.20 11.33
C ARG A 109 -6.54 16.59 11.06
N TYR A 110 -6.41 15.78 9.97
CA TYR A 110 -5.13 15.20 9.56
C TYR A 110 -4.30 16.12 8.66
N GLY A 111 -4.86 17.27 8.24
CA GLY A 111 -4.14 18.23 7.41
C GLY A 111 -2.84 18.72 8.06
N TYR A 112 -1.73 18.69 7.33
CA TYR A 112 -0.42 19.21 7.75
C TYR A 112 -0.31 20.72 7.43
N HIS A 113 -1.33 21.50 7.79
CA HIS A 113 -1.40 22.95 7.53
C HIS A 113 -2.34 23.64 8.56
N PRO A 114 -2.19 24.95 8.78
CA PRO A 114 -2.97 25.66 9.80
C PRO A 114 -4.46 25.89 9.47
N PHE A 115 -4.88 25.62 8.22
CA PHE A 115 -6.26 25.82 7.75
C PHE A 115 -7.13 24.56 7.91
N ALA A 116 -6.61 23.51 8.57
CA ALA A 116 -7.34 22.26 8.80
C ALA A 116 -8.64 22.51 9.57
N VAL A 117 -9.71 21.82 9.17
CA VAL A 117 -11.03 21.93 9.79
C VAL A 117 -11.54 20.55 10.22
N ALA A 118 -12.45 20.51 11.19
CA ALA A 118 -13.02 19.25 11.68
C ALA A 118 -14.44 19.49 12.25
N PRO A 119 -15.21 18.42 12.57
CA PRO A 119 -16.50 18.57 13.25
C PRO A 119 -16.34 19.24 14.62
N SER A 120 -15.26 18.94 15.34
CA SER A 120 -14.95 19.54 16.65
C SER A 120 -13.45 19.83 16.76
N LYS A 121 -13.04 20.77 17.61
CA LYS A 121 -11.65 21.22 17.78
C LYS A 121 -10.81 20.19 18.56
N ILE A 122 -10.71 18.96 18.02
CA ILE A 122 -9.94 17.86 18.61
C ILE A 122 -8.69 17.62 17.76
N LYS A 123 -7.51 17.88 18.33
CA LYS A 123 -6.23 17.68 17.64
C LYS A 123 -5.97 16.18 17.41
N SER A 124 -5.49 15.83 16.22
CA SER A 124 -5.02 14.47 15.92
C SER A 124 -3.62 14.23 16.50
N PRO A 125 -3.30 13.00 16.97
CA PRO A 125 -1.96 12.65 17.41
C PRO A 125 -0.92 12.61 16.27
N ILE A 126 -1.37 12.54 15.02
CA ILE A 126 -0.49 12.44 13.85
C ILE A 126 -0.28 13.76 13.09
N SER A 127 -0.98 14.85 13.46
CA SER A 127 -0.78 16.18 12.87
C SER A 127 -0.26 17.18 13.91
N PRO A 128 0.68 18.07 13.54
CA PRO A 128 1.14 19.13 14.43
C PRO A 128 0.10 20.23 14.66
N PHE A 129 -0.88 20.38 13.75
CA PHE A 129 -1.90 21.45 13.79
C PHE A 129 -3.17 20.99 14.49
N ALA A 130 -3.78 21.87 15.29
CA ALA A 130 -5.14 21.69 15.78
C ALA A 130 -6.12 22.20 14.71
N PRO A 131 -7.20 21.47 14.41
CA PRO A 131 -8.17 21.92 13.43
C PRO A 131 -9.07 23.04 13.98
N HIS A 132 -9.65 23.82 13.08
CA HIS A 132 -10.75 24.73 13.40
C HIS A 132 -12.09 23.96 13.35
N GLU A 133 -12.93 24.17 14.34
CA GLU A 133 -14.28 23.60 14.32
C GLU A 133 -15.15 24.28 13.26
N LEU A 134 -15.86 23.48 12.46
CA LEU A 134 -16.77 23.99 11.44
C LEU A 134 -18.08 24.49 12.05
N SER A 135 -18.50 25.70 11.72
CA SER A 135 -19.89 26.13 11.93
C SER A 135 -20.84 25.38 10.98
N ALA A 136 -22.15 25.39 11.22
CA ALA A 136 -23.13 24.78 10.32
C ALA A 136 -23.01 25.33 8.87
N ARG A 137 -22.78 26.64 8.71
CA ARG A 137 -22.49 27.24 7.39
C ARG A 137 -21.14 26.76 6.82
N GLY A 138 -20.19 26.45 7.70
CA GLY A 138 -18.90 25.85 7.31
C GLY A 138 -19.07 24.45 6.75
N VAL A 139 -19.91 23.62 7.37
CA VAL A 139 -20.25 22.27 6.87
C VAL A 139 -20.90 22.35 5.50
N GLU A 140 -21.88 23.24 5.32
CA GLU A 140 -22.54 23.44 4.03
C GLU A 140 -21.56 23.88 2.91
N ARG A 141 -20.54 24.68 3.26
CA ARG A 141 -19.46 25.02 2.30
C ARG A 141 -18.62 23.82 1.91
N GLN A 142 -18.37 22.88 2.85
CA GLN A 142 -17.65 21.64 2.52
C GLN A 142 -18.46 20.78 1.56
N ILE A 143 -19.76 20.57 1.81
CA ILE A 143 -20.64 19.81 0.93
C ILE A 143 -20.57 20.38 -0.50
N ARG A 144 -20.77 21.69 -0.65
CA ARG A 144 -20.68 22.35 -1.97
C ARG A 144 -19.32 22.20 -2.63
N ALA A 145 -18.23 22.16 -1.86
CA ALA A 145 -16.89 21.95 -2.41
C ALA A 145 -16.71 20.52 -2.97
N PHE A 146 -17.23 19.50 -2.27
CA PHE A 146 -17.24 18.12 -2.80
C PHE A 146 -18.04 18.01 -4.09
N VAL A 147 -19.26 18.54 -4.12
CA VAL A 147 -20.12 18.54 -5.29
C VAL A 147 -19.44 19.25 -6.48
N ARG A 148 -18.87 20.44 -6.23
CA ARG A 148 -18.16 21.19 -7.28
C ARG A 148 -16.93 20.42 -7.79
N CYS A 149 -16.18 19.76 -6.92
CA CYS A 149 -15.04 18.94 -7.31
C CYS A 149 -15.48 17.78 -8.22
N ALA A 150 -16.59 17.11 -7.91
CA ALA A 150 -17.14 16.05 -8.76
C ALA A 150 -17.59 16.56 -10.14
N GLN A 151 -18.24 17.72 -10.21
CA GLN A 151 -18.59 18.37 -11.50
C GLN A 151 -17.34 18.66 -12.33
N LEU A 152 -16.29 19.17 -11.69
CA LEU A 152 -15.01 19.45 -12.33
C LEU A 152 -14.28 18.18 -12.79
N ALA A 153 -14.40 17.09 -12.04
CA ALA A 153 -13.90 15.79 -12.47
C ALA A 153 -14.60 15.30 -13.73
N ARG A 154 -15.94 15.42 -13.81
CA ARG A 154 -16.69 15.12 -15.03
C ARG A 154 -16.28 16.03 -16.21
N GLU A 155 -16.10 17.35 -15.97
CA GLU A 155 -15.60 18.31 -16.97
C GLU A 155 -14.19 17.93 -17.48
N ALA A 156 -13.36 17.34 -16.60
CA ALA A 156 -12.01 16.87 -16.92
C ALA A 156 -11.97 15.53 -17.67
N GLY A 157 -13.12 14.85 -17.86
CA GLY A 157 -13.21 13.58 -18.58
C GLY A 157 -13.03 12.32 -17.69
N TYR A 158 -13.07 12.44 -16.37
CA TYR A 158 -13.10 11.25 -15.50
C TYR A 158 -14.40 10.47 -15.68
N ASP A 159 -14.30 9.14 -15.61
CA ASP A 159 -15.47 8.22 -15.68
C ASP A 159 -16.27 8.19 -14.36
N GLY A 160 -15.66 8.69 -13.27
CA GLY A 160 -16.29 8.72 -11.97
C GLY A 160 -15.51 9.50 -10.93
N VAL A 161 -16.03 9.47 -9.71
CA VAL A 161 -15.31 9.96 -8.50
C VAL A 161 -15.42 8.94 -7.38
N GLU A 162 -14.41 8.92 -6.51
CA GLU A 162 -14.47 8.24 -5.22
C GLU A 162 -14.55 9.29 -4.11
N ILE A 163 -15.62 9.26 -3.33
CA ILE A 163 -15.80 10.09 -2.13
C ILE A 163 -15.13 9.37 -0.96
N MET A 164 -14.08 10.00 -0.40
CA MET A 164 -13.30 9.43 0.69
C MET A 164 -13.99 9.59 2.04
N GLY A 165 -14.75 8.56 2.45
CA GLY A 165 -15.56 8.52 3.67
C GLY A 165 -14.96 7.69 4.81
N SER A 166 -13.69 7.28 4.75
CA SER A 166 -13.06 6.34 5.68
C SER A 166 -11.72 6.83 6.22
N GLU A 167 -11.02 5.97 6.98
CA GLU A 167 -9.62 6.08 7.44
C GLU A 167 -9.33 7.30 8.31
N GLY A 168 -10.38 7.88 8.93
CA GLY A 168 -10.25 9.03 9.83
C GLY A 168 -10.16 10.38 9.13
N TYR A 169 -10.48 10.49 7.85
CA TYR A 169 -10.60 11.75 7.13
C TYR A 169 -11.89 12.51 7.46
N LEU A 170 -12.09 13.71 6.91
CA LEU A 170 -13.16 14.63 7.33
C LEU A 170 -14.53 13.95 7.49
N ILE A 171 -14.97 13.20 6.49
CA ILE A 171 -16.30 12.55 6.52
C ILE A 171 -16.36 11.54 7.67
N ASN A 172 -15.35 10.68 7.81
CA ASN A 172 -15.28 9.70 8.90
C ASN A 172 -15.18 10.38 10.29
N GLN A 173 -14.55 11.57 10.37
CA GLN A 173 -14.53 12.38 11.60
C GLN A 173 -15.92 12.87 12.01
N PHE A 174 -16.83 13.13 11.06
CA PHE A 174 -18.22 13.47 11.34
C PHE A 174 -19.03 12.27 11.82
N ILE A 175 -18.77 11.09 11.26
CA ILE A 175 -19.48 9.85 11.57
C ILE A 175 -19.15 9.37 13.00
N SER A 176 -17.87 9.39 13.38
CA SER A 176 -17.39 8.79 14.63
C SER A 176 -17.64 9.69 15.85
N MET A 177 -18.14 9.11 16.93
CA MET A 177 -18.24 9.77 18.24
C MET A 177 -16.87 10.12 18.82
N HIS A 178 -15.80 9.45 18.38
CA HIS A 178 -14.43 9.76 18.81
C HIS A 178 -14.06 11.23 18.51
N THR A 179 -14.50 11.77 17.39
CA THR A 179 -14.12 13.12 16.92
C THR A 179 -15.27 14.09 16.76
N ASN A 180 -16.53 13.64 16.71
CA ASN A 180 -17.68 14.50 16.57
C ASN A 180 -18.38 14.69 17.92
N LYS A 181 -18.16 15.84 18.56
CA LYS A 181 -18.76 16.24 19.85
C LYS A 181 -19.80 17.36 19.66
N ARG A 182 -20.35 17.51 18.45
CA ARG A 182 -21.34 18.56 18.13
C ARG A 182 -22.71 18.25 18.74
N GLY A 183 -23.43 19.32 19.09
CA GLY A 183 -24.82 19.24 19.57
C GLY A 183 -25.85 19.77 18.56
N ASP A 184 -25.44 20.08 17.30
CA ASP A 184 -26.33 20.54 16.24
C ASP A 184 -26.75 19.40 15.30
N GLN A 185 -27.44 19.74 14.20
CA GLN A 185 -27.91 18.78 13.19
C GLN A 185 -26.81 17.95 12.51
N TRP A 186 -25.53 18.22 12.78
CA TRP A 186 -24.36 17.52 12.23
C TRP A 186 -23.65 16.62 13.26
N GLY A 187 -24.24 16.45 14.47
CA GLY A 187 -23.68 15.66 15.56
C GLY A 187 -24.73 15.17 16.54
N GLY A 188 -24.29 14.52 17.63
CA GLY A 188 -25.16 13.86 18.58
C GLY A 188 -25.65 12.50 18.10
N SER A 189 -26.90 12.38 17.64
CA SER A 189 -27.46 11.11 17.15
C SER A 189 -26.72 10.59 15.91
N TYR A 190 -26.81 9.28 15.64
CA TYR A 190 -26.15 8.69 14.48
C TYR A 190 -26.68 9.28 13.17
N GLU A 191 -27.98 9.48 13.07
CA GLU A 191 -28.65 10.09 11.91
C GLU A 191 -28.06 11.47 11.59
N ASN A 192 -27.77 12.25 12.61
CA ASN A 192 -27.12 13.56 12.43
C ASN A 192 -25.65 13.41 12.01
N ARG A 193 -24.93 12.43 12.59
CA ARG A 193 -23.51 12.22 12.25
C ARG A 193 -23.32 11.73 10.81
N ILE A 194 -24.23 10.94 10.28
CA ILE A 194 -24.18 10.45 8.89
C ILE A 194 -24.85 11.40 7.89
N ARG A 195 -25.45 12.50 8.33
CA ARG A 195 -26.06 13.50 7.43
C ARG A 195 -25.06 14.05 6.41
N LEU A 196 -23.84 14.36 6.84
CA LEU A 196 -22.79 14.92 5.96
C LEU A 196 -22.46 13.98 4.77
N PRO A 197 -22.10 12.71 4.96
CA PRO A 197 -21.85 11.81 3.82
C PRO A 197 -23.06 11.61 2.92
N ILE A 198 -24.27 11.50 3.46
CA ILE A 198 -25.49 11.33 2.67
C ILE A 198 -25.72 12.55 1.78
N GLU A 199 -25.68 13.75 2.32
CA GLU A 199 -25.85 15.00 1.57
C GLU A 199 -24.77 15.19 0.49
N ILE A 200 -23.52 14.79 0.77
CA ILE A 200 -22.44 14.83 -0.23
C ILE A 200 -22.76 13.88 -1.39
N VAL A 201 -23.14 12.62 -1.11
CA VAL A 201 -23.41 11.62 -2.14
C VAL A 201 -24.62 12.01 -2.96
N GLU A 202 -25.75 12.37 -2.32
CA GLU A 202 -27.01 12.73 -2.97
C GLU A 202 -26.84 13.94 -3.90
N ARG A 203 -26.30 15.05 -3.38
CA ARG A 203 -26.08 16.26 -4.18
C ARG A 203 -25.00 16.07 -5.24
N THR A 204 -24.02 15.18 -5.02
CA THR A 204 -23.07 14.83 -6.06
C THR A 204 -23.77 14.06 -7.17
N ARG A 205 -24.61 13.06 -6.85
CA ARG A 205 -25.39 12.31 -7.83
C ARG A 205 -26.30 13.21 -8.67
N GLU A 206 -27.00 14.15 -8.03
CA GLU A 206 -27.80 15.15 -8.73
C GLU A 206 -26.96 15.98 -9.71
N ALA A 207 -25.78 16.40 -9.28
CA ALA A 207 -24.91 17.30 -10.05
C ALA A 207 -24.18 16.62 -11.22
N VAL A 208 -23.86 15.32 -11.10
CA VAL A 208 -23.10 14.57 -12.13
C VAL A 208 -23.98 13.64 -12.98
N GLY A 209 -25.28 13.51 -12.66
CA GLY A 209 -26.20 12.64 -13.42
C GLY A 209 -26.02 11.15 -13.11
N ARG A 210 -26.78 10.26 -13.81
CA ARG A 210 -26.81 8.82 -13.53
C ARG A 210 -25.70 8.03 -14.20
N ASP A 211 -25.19 8.49 -15.33
CA ASP A 211 -24.18 7.81 -16.16
C ASP A 211 -22.76 8.23 -15.75
N PHE A 212 -22.49 8.18 -14.44
CA PHE A 212 -21.20 8.54 -13.86
C PHE A 212 -20.91 7.65 -12.64
N ILE A 213 -19.74 7.03 -12.58
CA ILE A 213 -19.37 6.14 -11.48
C ILE A 213 -19.21 6.97 -10.20
N LEU A 214 -20.00 6.65 -9.18
CA LEU A 214 -19.92 7.29 -7.88
C LEU A 214 -19.54 6.25 -6.82
N ILE A 215 -18.28 6.21 -6.45
CA ILE A 215 -17.75 5.30 -5.45
C ILE A 215 -17.81 6.01 -4.09
N TYR A 216 -18.33 5.32 -3.08
CA TYR A 216 -18.21 5.75 -1.70
C TYR A 216 -17.23 4.84 -0.95
N ARG A 217 -16.14 5.40 -0.39
CA ARG A 217 -15.21 4.62 0.41
C ARG A 217 -15.68 4.62 1.86
N LEU A 218 -16.26 3.48 2.26
CA LEU A 218 -16.89 3.27 3.56
C LEU A 218 -15.89 2.68 4.55
N SER A 219 -15.74 3.29 5.73
CA SER A 219 -15.03 2.66 6.84
C SER A 219 -15.84 1.49 7.37
N MET A 220 -15.49 0.27 6.96
CA MET A 220 -16.14 -0.93 7.47
C MET A 220 -15.58 -1.40 8.80
N LEU A 221 -14.37 -0.93 9.15
CA LEU A 221 -13.68 -1.26 10.38
C LEU A 221 -12.77 -0.09 10.77
N ASP A 222 -13.12 0.64 11.83
CA ASP A 222 -12.38 1.84 12.24
C ASP A 222 -11.07 1.53 12.99
N LEU A 223 -11.00 0.43 13.73
CA LEU A 223 -9.87 -0.02 14.56
C LEU A 223 -9.42 1.01 15.60
N ILE A 224 -10.35 1.80 16.11
CA ILE A 224 -10.15 2.78 17.18
C ILE A 224 -11.24 2.62 18.26
N PRO A 225 -10.95 3.01 19.51
CA PRO A 225 -12.00 3.15 20.53
C PRO A 225 -13.08 4.14 20.09
N ASP A 226 -14.33 3.86 20.45
CA ASP A 226 -15.50 4.69 20.09
C ASP A 226 -15.70 4.87 18.56
N GLY A 227 -15.15 3.97 17.74
CA GLY A 227 -15.46 3.88 16.32
C GLY A 227 -16.90 3.45 16.07
N SER A 228 -17.27 3.24 14.81
CA SER A 228 -18.61 2.76 14.43
C SER A 228 -18.79 1.29 14.86
N ASP A 229 -20.01 0.91 15.25
CA ASP A 229 -20.39 -0.48 15.36
C ASP A 229 -20.92 -1.00 14.01
N TRP A 230 -21.21 -2.31 13.96
CA TRP A 230 -21.65 -2.92 12.72
C TRP A 230 -23.01 -2.40 12.24
N SER A 231 -23.97 -2.18 13.15
CA SER A 231 -25.30 -1.70 12.79
C SER A 231 -25.26 -0.29 12.21
N GLU A 232 -24.45 0.58 12.76
CA GLU A 232 -24.18 1.93 12.23
C GLU A 232 -23.52 1.84 10.84
N THR A 233 -22.55 0.95 10.65
CA THR A 233 -21.88 0.75 9.36
C THR A 233 -22.87 0.29 8.27
N VAL A 234 -23.74 -0.67 8.58
CA VAL A 234 -24.80 -1.15 7.66
C VAL A 234 -25.81 -0.03 7.37
N GLN A 235 -26.25 0.72 8.38
CA GLN A 235 -27.17 1.85 8.18
C GLN A 235 -26.58 2.88 7.21
N LEU A 236 -25.31 3.23 7.36
CA LEU A 236 -24.64 4.15 6.44
C LEU A 236 -24.50 3.57 5.04
N ALA A 237 -24.12 2.29 4.90
CA ALA A 237 -24.00 1.62 3.61
C ALA A 237 -25.32 1.72 2.82
N LYS A 238 -26.44 1.36 3.46
CA LYS A 238 -27.79 1.47 2.88
C LYS A 238 -28.19 2.92 2.55
N ALA A 239 -27.76 3.87 3.37
CA ALA A 239 -28.06 5.28 3.15
C ALA A 239 -27.31 5.85 1.94
N VAL A 240 -26.01 5.54 1.79
CA VAL A 240 -25.22 6.02 0.64
C VAL A 240 -25.62 5.33 -0.66
N GLU A 241 -26.05 4.06 -0.62
CA GLU A 241 -26.67 3.38 -1.76
C GLU A 241 -27.94 4.12 -2.22
N ARG A 242 -28.88 4.40 -1.31
CA ARG A 242 -30.11 5.17 -1.62
C ARG A 242 -29.81 6.57 -2.13
N ALA A 243 -28.74 7.21 -1.62
CA ALA A 243 -28.29 8.52 -2.08
C ALA A 243 -27.64 8.49 -3.48
N GLY A 244 -27.44 7.30 -4.06
CA GLY A 244 -27.02 7.12 -5.44
C GLY A 244 -25.57 6.73 -5.64
N ALA A 245 -24.88 6.18 -4.65
CA ALA A 245 -23.60 5.53 -4.85
C ALA A 245 -23.73 4.35 -5.83
N THR A 246 -22.73 4.14 -6.69
CA THR A 246 -22.69 3.05 -7.67
C THR A 246 -21.90 1.85 -7.14
N ILE A 247 -20.89 2.11 -6.31
CA ILE A 247 -19.95 1.12 -5.75
C ILE A 247 -19.62 1.54 -4.31
N ILE A 248 -19.52 0.58 -3.41
CA ILE A 248 -18.92 0.80 -2.09
C ILE A 248 -17.54 0.17 -2.05
N ASN A 249 -16.51 0.99 -1.82
CA ASN A 249 -15.13 0.54 -1.60
C ASN A 249 -14.85 0.46 -0.10
N THR A 250 -14.26 -0.64 0.35
CA THR A 250 -13.94 -0.86 1.77
C THR A 250 -12.77 0.01 2.23
N GLY A 251 -12.94 0.70 3.35
CA GLY A 251 -11.88 1.35 4.11
C GLY A 251 -11.61 0.60 5.41
N ILE A 252 -10.34 0.46 5.79
CA ILE A 252 -9.91 -0.29 6.98
C ILE A 252 -8.95 0.55 7.82
N GLY A 253 -9.35 0.81 9.04
CA GLY A 253 -8.53 1.43 10.07
C GLY A 253 -8.31 2.93 9.89
N TRP A 254 -8.32 3.68 10.96
CA TRP A 254 -7.90 5.07 10.97
C TRP A 254 -6.37 5.18 10.88
N HIS A 255 -5.84 6.25 10.32
CA HIS A 255 -4.39 6.45 10.24
C HIS A 255 -3.70 6.54 11.62
N GLU A 256 -4.44 6.85 12.66
CA GLU A 256 -3.95 6.86 14.05
C GLU A 256 -4.19 5.55 14.81
N ALA A 257 -4.85 4.57 14.18
CA ALA A 257 -5.05 3.25 14.77
C ALA A 257 -3.72 2.57 15.12
N ARG A 258 -3.74 1.77 16.17
CA ARG A 258 -2.57 1.00 16.64
C ARG A 258 -2.59 -0.45 16.17
N VAL A 259 -3.37 -0.74 15.16
CA VAL A 259 -3.41 -2.03 14.46
C VAL A 259 -2.84 -1.82 13.06
N PRO A 260 -1.83 -2.60 12.62
CA PRO A 260 -1.32 -2.50 11.27
C PRO A 260 -2.35 -3.04 10.26
N THR A 261 -2.52 -2.38 9.12
CA THR A 261 -3.51 -2.79 8.11
C THR A 261 -2.91 -3.08 6.75
N ILE A 262 -1.67 -2.65 6.51
CA ILE A 262 -1.05 -2.68 5.18
C ILE A 262 0.42 -3.11 5.19
N ALA A 263 1.02 -3.31 6.36
CA ALA A 263 2.43 -3.71 6.49
C ALA A 263 2.64 -5.18 6.09
N THR A 264 3.90 -5.57 5.90
CA THR A 264 4.25 -6.95 5.54
C THR A 264 3.84 -7.97 6.60
N SER A 265 3.79 -7.56 7.88
CA SER A 265 3.33 -8.38 9.01
C SER A 265 1.80 -8.57 9.11
N VAL A 266 1.03 -8.08 8.15
CA VAL A 266 -0.41 -8.30 8.07
C VAL A 266 -0.69 -9.45 7.10
N PRO A 267 -1.52 -10.45 7.45
CA PRO A 267 -1.87 -11.56 6.56
C PRO A 267 -2.44 -11.10 5.21
N ARG A 268 -2.23 -11.91 4.17
CA ARG A 268 -2.84 -11.66 2.86
C ARG A 268 -4.36 -11.72 2.95
N GLY A 269 -5.03 -10.73 2.37
CA GLY A 269 -6.50 -10.65 2.37
C GLY A 269 -7.13 -10.49 3.76
N ALA A 270 -6.37 -10.06 4.77
CA ALA A 270 -6.73 -10.04 6.19
C ALA A 270 -8.10 -9.42 6.52
N PHE A 271 -8.63 -8.59 5.64
CA PHE A 271 -9.88 -7.85 5.89
C PHE A 271 -11.01 -8.21 4.90
N ALA A 272 -10.84 -9.26 4.09
CA ALA A 272 -11.89 -9.70 3.16
C ALA A 272 -13.18 -10.13 3.90
N TRP A 273 -13.04 -10.67 5.11
CA TRP A 273 -14.14 -11.13 5.95
C TRP A 273 -15.14 -10.01 6.31
N VAL A 274 -14.66 -8.76 6.53
CA VAL A 274 -15.57 -7.66 6.88
C VAL A 274 -16.37 -7.19 5.67
N THR A 275 -15.78 -7.24 4.46
CA THR A 275 -16.53 -6.98 3.23
C THR A 275 -17.55 -8.10 2.97
N LYS A 276 -17.17 -9.37 3.20
CA LYS A 276 -18.09 -10.52 3.13
C LYS A 276 -19.29 -10.34 4.05
N LYS A 277 -19.08 -9.84 5.25
CA LYS A 277 -20.14 -9.55 6.22
C LYS A 277 -21.15 -8.49 5.71
N MET A 278 -20.74 -7.58 4.81
CA MET A 278 -21.60 -6.56 4.18
C MET A 278 -22.38 -7.13 2.97
N LYS A 279 -21.98 -8.27 2.42
CA LYS A 279 -22.69 -8.89 1.29
C LYS A 279 -24.13 -9.23 1.66
N GLY A 280 -25.06 -8.82 0.81
CA GLY A 280 -26.51 -8.98 1.04
C GLY A 280 -27.17 -7.84 1.82
N GLU A 281 -26.41 -6.95 2.44
CA GLU A 281 -26.96 -5.76 3.10
C GLU A 281 -27.26 -4.62 2.10
N VAL A 282 -26.52 -4.55 0.99
CA VAL A 282 -26.70 -3.59 -0.10
C VAL A 282 -26.76 -4.29 -1.45
N GLY A 283 -27.41 -3.66 -2.44
CA GLY A 283 -27.57 -4.20 -3.79
C GLY A 283 -26.49 -3.77 -4.77
N ILE A 284 -25.65 -2.80 -4.43
CA ILE A 284 -24.55 -2.32 -5.28
C ILE A 284 -23.25 -3.09 -5.02
N PRO A 285 -22.33 -3.15 -6.03
CA PRO A 285 -21.07 -3.84 -5.90
C PRO A 285 -20.21 -3.38 -4.71
N LEU A 286 -19.59 -4.35 -4.04
CA LEU A 286 -18.66 -4.16 -2.93
C LEU A 286 -17.22 -4.46 -3.36
N VAL A 287 -16.29 -3.59 -3.00
CA VAL A 287 -14.86 -3.75 -3.27
C VAL A 287 -14.14 -4.04 -1.96
N THR A 288 -13.37 -5.13 -1.88
CA THR A 288 -12.50 -5.40 -0.74
C THR A 288 -11.07 -4.93 -0.99
N THR A 289 -10.31 -4.67 0.08
CA THR A 289 -8.97 -4.08 0.00
C THR A 289 -8.04 -4.62 1.09
N ASN A 290 -6.83 -4.19 1.09
CA ASN A 290 -5.74 -4.45 2.02
C ASN A 290 -5.10 -5.85 1.88
N ARG A 291 -3.80 -5.85 1.65
CA ARG A 291 -2.94 -7.05 1.56
C ARG A 291 -3.36 -8.07 0.49
N ILE A 292 -3.95 -7.61 -0.60
CA ILE A 292 -4.23 -8.41 -1.79
C ILE A 292 -3.11 -8.10 -2.78
N ASN A 293 -2.13 -9.01 -2.95
CA ASN A 293 -0.91 -8.75 -3.72
C ASN A 293 -0.53 -9.88 -4.70
N ARG A 294 -1.39 -10.91 -4.81
CA ARG A 294 -1.24 -12.01 -5.74
C ARG A 294 -2.56 -12.27 -6.45
N PRO A 295 -2.56 -12.69 -7.72
CA PRO A 295 -3.80 -13.00 -8.43
C PRO A 295 -4.56 -14.18 -7.82
N GLU A 296 -3.85 -15.16 -7.24
CA GLU A 296 -4.46 -16.31 -6.55
C GLU A 296 -5.27 -15.86 -5.33
N VAL A 297 -4.72 -14.91 -4.54
CA VAL A 297 -5.42 -14.34 -3.38
C VAL A 297 -6.65 -13.55 -3.81
N ALA A 298 -6.53 -12.75 -4.88
CA ALA A 298 -7.63 -11.98 -5.42
C ALA A 298 -8.75 -12.89 -5.96
N GLU A 299 -8.39 -13.94 -6.72
CA GLU A 299 -9.31 -14.93 -7.25
C GLU A 299 -10.07 -15.66 -6.14
N GLN A 300 -9.35 -16.14 -5.12
CA GLN A 300 -9.96 -16.87 -3.99
C GLN A 300 -10.98 -16.01 -3.24
N ILE A 301 -10.64 -14.73 -2.96
CA ILE A 301 -11.54 -13.78 -2.30
C ILE A 301 -12.85 -13.60 -3.09
N LEU A 302 -12.75 -13.52 -4.42
CA LEU A 302 -13.92 -13.37 -5.29
C LEU A 302 -14.71 -14.66 -5.42
N ALA A 303 -14.02 -15.81 -5.56
CA ALA A 303 -14.63 -17.14 -5.62
C ALA A 303 -15.39 -17.48 -4.34
N ASP A 304 -14.88 -17.08 -3.17
CA ASP A 304 -15.52 -17.25 -1.86
C ASP A 304 -16.69 -16.27 -1.63
N GLY A 305 -17.00 -15.42 -2.61
CA GLY A 305 -18.08 -14.44 -2.53
C GLY A 305 -17.84 -13.35 -1.49
N CYS A 306 -16.58 -13.05 -1.15
CA CYS A 306 -16.29 -12.03 -0.15
C CYS A 306 -16.56 -10.61 -0.66
N ALA A 307 -16.44 -10.39 -1.97
CA ALA A 307 -16.66 -9.11 -2.61
C ALA A 307 -16.98 -9.29 -4.09
N ASP A 308 -17.37 -8.20 -4.76
CA ASP A 308 -17.60 -8.17 -6.22
C ASP A 308 -16.36 -7.72 -6.98
N MET A 309 -15.45 -6.97 -6.33
CA MET A 309 -14.18 -6.49 -6.85
C MET A 309 -13.11 -6.52 -5.77
N VAL A 310 -11.86 -6.48 -6.21
CA VAL A 310 -10.69 -6.29 -5.33
C VAL A 310 -9.97 -4.98 -5.63
N SER A 311 -9.54 -4.28 -4.59
CA SER A 311 -8.76 -3.04 -4.70
C SER A 311 -7.30 -3.29 -4.36
N MET A 312 -6.41 -2.94 -5.29
CA MET A 312 -4.96 -3.08 -5.17
C MET A 312 -4.28 -1.76 -5.54
N ALA A 313 -3.54 -1.15 -4.63
CA ALA A 313 -2.74 0.05 -4.92
C ALA A 313 -1.26 -0.30 -5.15
N ARG A 314 -0.56 -0.71 -4.09
CA ARG A 314 0.87 -1.03 -4.14
C ARG A 314 1.26 -2.23 -5.02
N PRO A 315 0.43 -3.27 -5.21
CA PRO A 315 0.71 -4.30 -6.20
C PRO A 315 0.85 -3.74 -7.61
N LEU A 316 -0.01 -2.79 -8.00
CA LEU A 316 0.05 -2.11 -9.30
C LEU A 316 1.15 -1.01 -9.36
N LEU A 317 1.72 -0.62 -8.22
CA LEU A 317 2.96 0.15 -8.16
C LEU A 317 4.17 -0.75 -8.42
N ALA A 318 4.20 -1.95 -7.83
CA ALA A 318 5.26 -2.92 -8.00
C ALA A 318 5.28 -3.50 -9.42
N ASP A 319 4.10 -3.79 -9.99
CA ASP A 319 3.94 -4.33 -11.34
C ASP A 319 2.73 -3.71 -12.06
N ALA A 320 2.99 -2.85 -13.03
CA ALA A 320 1.95 -2.22 -13.83
C ALA A 320 1.19 -3.24 -14.72
N GLU A 321 1.83 -4.35 -15.08
CA GLU A 321 1.30 -5.41 -15.94
C GLU A 321 0.63 -6.56 -15.15
N PHE A 322 0.38 -6.37 -13.86
CA PHE A 322 -0.18 -7.40 -12.98
C PHE A 322 -1.38 -8.13 -13.59
N VAL A 323 -2.37 -7.38 -14.11
CA VAL A 323 -3.63 -7.96 -14.62
C VAL A 323 -3.41 -8.67 -15.95
N VAL A 324 -2.67 -8.08 -16.88
CA VAL A 324 -2.40 -8.70 -18.18
C VAL A 324 -1.53 -9.96 -18.02
N LYS A 325 -0.57 -9.97 -17.11
CA LYS A 325 0.23 -11.18 -16.78
C LYS A 325 -0.67 -12.27 -16.19
N ALA A 326 -1.56 -11.94 -15.26
CA ALA A 326 -2.53 -12.89 -14.73
C ALA A 326 -3.42 -13.46 -15.84
N ALA A 327 -3.95 -12.62 -16.72
CA ALA A 327 -4.80 -13.04 -17.83
C ALA A 327 -4.09 -13.95 -18.85
N GLN A 328 -2.78 -13.78 -19.01
CA GLN A 328 -1.95 -14.56 -19.94
C GLN A 328 -1.33 -15.83 -19.33
N GLY A 329 -1.67 -16.16 -18.06
CA GLY A 329 -1.08 -17.30 -17.36
C GLY A 329 0.39 -17.11 -16.95
N ARG A 330 0.84 -15.86 -16.86
CA ARG A 330 2.21 -15.45 -16.49
C ARG A 330 2.29 -14.91 -15.06
N ALA A 331 1.51 -15.48 -14.13
CA ALA A 331 1.48 -15.06 -12.74
C ALA A 331 2.85 -15.19 -12.03
N ASP A 332 3.69 -16.12 -12.49
CA ASP A 332 5.07 -16.30 -12.03
C ASP A 332 6.00 -15.13 -12.43
N GLU A 333 5.61 -14.30 -13.39
CA GLU A 333 6.36 -13.11 -13.81
C GLU A 333 5.96 -11.83 -13.07
N ILE A 334 4.95 -11.89 -12.20
CA ILE A 334 4.47 -10.72 -11.45
C ILE A 334 5.48 -10.33 -10.37
N ASN A 335 5.88 -9.06 -10.38
CA ASN A 335 6.68 -8.45 -9.32
C ASN A 335 5.78 -8.15 -8.11
N THR A 336 5.75 -9.06 -7.15
CA THR A 336 4.83 -9.01 -6.02
C THR A 336 5.21 -7.91 -5.01
N CYS A 337 4.25 -7.07 -4.61
CA CYS A 337 4.46 -6.09 -3.54
C CYS A 337 4.73 -6.80 -2.20
N ILE A 338 5.89 -6.56 -1.60
CA ILE A 338 6.32 -7.15 -0.33
C ILE A 338 5.81 -6.42 0.93
N GLY A 339 4.93 -5.44 0.80
CA GLY A 339 4.33 -4.74 1.94
C GLY A 339 5.28 -3.88 2.79
N CYS A 340 6.50 -3.57 2.31
CA CYS A 340 7.57 -2.91 3.07
C CYS A 340 7.33 -1.42 3.39
N ASN A 341 6.44 -0.73 2.70
CA ASN A 341 6.10 0.69 2.83
C ASN A 341 7.25 1.70 2.62
N GLN A 342 8.46 1.28 2.28
CA GLN A 342 9.67 2.12 2.33
C GLN A 342 9.75 3.19 1.23
N ALA A 343 9.72 2.78 -0.05
CA ALA A 343 9.87 3.72 -1.16
C ALA A 343 8.52 4.31 -1.63
N CYS A 344 7.40 3.85 -1.10
CA CYS A 344 6.08 4.42 -1.36
C CYS A 344 5.64 5.33 -0.21
N LEU A 345 5.12 4.79 0.91
CA LEU A 345 4.56 5.59 1.99
C LEU A 345 5.61 6.45 2.72
N ASP A 346 6.78 5.88 3.07
CA ASP A 346 7.83 6.66 3.74
C ASP A 346 8.38 7.79 2.86
N HIS A 347 8.37 7.64 1.52
CA HIS A 347 8.69 8.73 0.59
C HIS A 347 7.62 9.82 0.64
N ALA A 348 6.33 9.46 0.58
CA ALA A 348 5.24 10.43 0.65
C ALA A 348 5.31 11.27 1.95
N PHE A 349 5.59 10.63 3.10
CA PHE A 349 5.78 11.34 4.38
C PHE A 349 7.06 12.19 4.45
N LYS A 350 8.00 12.01 3.55
CA LYS A 350 9.22 12.83 3.40
C LYS A 350 9.12 13.86 2.26
N ASN A 351 7.92 14.09 1.71
CA ASN A 351 7.68 14.94 0.54
C ASN A 351 8.52 14.54 -0.70
N LYS A 352 8.79 13.26 -0.87
CA LYS A 352 9.43 12.70 -2.05
C LYS A 352 8.38 12.06 -2.95
N ILE A 353 8.64 12.03 -4.25
CA ILE A 353 7.86 11.23 -5.19
C ILE A 353 7.95 9.76 -4.75
N ALA A 354 6.82 9.08 -4.77
CA ALA A 354 6.75 7.66 -4.48
C ALA A 354 7.55 6.85 -5.52
N SER A 355 8.02 5.69 -5.10
CA SER A 355 8.60 4.66 -5.95
C SER A 355 8.35 3.30 -5.29
N CYS A 356 8.97 2.24 -5.78
CA CYS A 356 8.91 0.92 -5.18
C CYS A 356 10.33 0.34 -5.04
N LEU A 357 10.64 -0.32 -3.92
CA LEU A 357 11.95 -0.97 -3.73
C LEU A 357 12.23 -2.05 -4.79
N LEU A 358 11.19 -2.74 -5.24
CA LEU A 358 11.29 -3.80 -6.24
C LEU A 358 11.06 -3.31 -7.67
N ASN A 359 10.57 -2.08 -7.85
CA ASN A 359 10.34 -1.46 -9.15
C ASN A 359 10.74 0.02 -9.12
N PRO A 360 12.00 0.37 -9.38
CA PRO A 360 12.46 1.76 -9.36
C PRO A 360 11.80 2.62 -10.44
N ARG A 361 11.23 2.04 -11.51
CA ARG A 361 10.47 2.76 -12.54
C ARG A 361 9.16 3.33 -12.01
N ALA A 362 8.59 2.76 -10.96
CA ALA A 362 7.31 3.20 -10.42
C ALA A 362 7.33 4.71 -10.10
N CYS A 363 6.41 5.48 -10.66
CA CYS A 363 6.35 6.95 -10.66
C CYS A 363 7.52 7.66 -11.39
N HIS A 364 8.38 6.90 -12.08
CA HIS A 364 9.50 7.37 -12.89
C HIS A 364 9.47 6.78 -14.31
N GLU A 365 8.29 6.40 -14.81
CA GLU A 365 8.07 5.71 -16.08
C GLU A 365 8.63 6.50 -17.28
N THR A 366 8.54 7.83 -17.22
CA THR A 366 9.06 8.72 -18.29
C THR A 366 10.57 9.02 -18.19
N GLU A 367 11.20 8.65 -17.08
CA GLU A 367 12.60 8.94 -16.78
C GLU A 367 13.47 7.68 -16.91
N LEU A 368 12.98 6.55 -16.41
CA LEU A 368 13.68 5.26 -16.43
C LEU A 368 13.12 4.38 -17.55
N THR A 369 13.49 4.67 -18.78
CA THR A 369 13.08 3.89 -19.95
C THR A 369 14.11 2.82 -20.27
N TYR A 370 13.68 1.54 -20.40
CA TYR A 370 14.56 0.43 -20.70
C TYR A 370 14.69 0.21 -22.21
N VAL A 371 15.27 1.22 -22.89
CA VAL A 371 15.48 1.18 -24.34
C VAL A 371 16.59 0.20 -24.68
N ARG A 372 16.37 -0.65 -25.68
CA ARG A 372 17.42 -1.55 -26.21
C ARG A 372 18.58 -0.75 -26.77
N VAL A 373 19.80 -1.19 -26.46
CA VAL A 373 21.04 -0.57 -26.95
C VAL A 373 21.32 -0.99 -28.38
N GLN A 374 21.99 -0.12 -29.14
CA GLN A 374 22.42 -0.45 -30.49
C GLN A 374 23.71 -1.29 -30.50
N GLN A 375 24.56 -1.12 -29.49
CA GLN A 375 25.83 -1.84 -29.33
C GLN A 375 25.79 -2.63 -28.02
N PRO A 376 25.46 -3.94 -28.06
CA PRO A 376 25.53 -4.81 -26.89
C PRO A 376 26.94 -4.89 -26.31
N LYS A 377 27.04 -4.89 -25.00
CA LYS A 377 28.27 -5.13 -24.25
C LYS A 377 28.23 -6.49 -23.56
N ARG A 378 29.40 -7.05 -23.30
CA ARG A 378 29.57 -8.15 -22.34
C ARG A 378 29.82 -7.58 -20.95
N ILE A 379 28.93 -7.89 -20.00
CA ILE A 379 28.96 -7.27 -18.67
C ILE A 379 29.01 -8.39 -17.62
N ALA A 380 30.00 -8.29 -16.71
CA ALA A 380 30.03 -9.12 -15.53
C ALA A 380 29.36 -8.40 -14.36
N VAL A 381 28.45 -9.07 -13.67
CA VAL A 381 27.86 -8.60 -12.41
C VAL A 381 28.28 -9.55 -11.30
N VAL A 382 28.90 -9.06 -10.25
CA VAL A 382 29.41 -9.86 -9.14
C VAL A 382 28.54 -9.64 -7.91
N GLY A 383 27.81 -10.69 -7.50
CA GLY A 383 26.85 -10.70 -6.40
C GLY A 383 25.41 -10.82 -6.90
N ALA A 384 24.76 -11.96 -6.62
CA ALA A 384 23.35 -12.23 -6.95
C ALA A 384 22.39 -11.87 -5.78
N GLY A 385 22.74 -10.86 -5.01
CA GLY A 385 21.83 -10.19 -4.08
C GLY A 385 20.87 -9.24 -4.82
N PRO A 386 19.94 -8.55 -4.11
CA PRO A 386 18.92 -7.69 -4.74
C PRO A 386 19.47 -6.67 -5.74
N ALA A 387 20.61 -6.06 -5.45
CA ALA A 387 21.24 -5.07 -6.33
C ALA A 387 21.74 -5.69 -7.64
N GLY A 388 22.45 -6.84 -7.55
CA GLY A 388 22.96 -7.53 -8.73
C GLY A 388 21.85 -8.13 -9.57
N LEU A 389 20.82 -8.72 -8.96
CA LEU A 389 19.64 -9.25 -9.64
C LEU A 389 18.90 -8.15 -10.42
N ALA A 390 18.63 -7.01 -9.79
CA ALA A 390 17.97 -5.90 -10.46
C ALA A 390 18.84 -5.31 -11.58
N CYS A 391 20.15 -5.18 -11.38
CA CYS A 391 21.08 -4.68 -12.39
C CYS A 391 21.17 -5.62 -13.59
N SER A 392 21.43 -6.90 -13.35
CA SER A 392 21.65 -7.91 -14.41
C SER A 392 20.41 -8.09 -15.29
N THR A 393 19.21 -8.17 -14.70
CA THR A 393 17.96 -8.33 -15.46
C THR A 393 17.66 -7.10 -16.32
N VAL A 394 17.86 -5.87 -15.81
CA VAL A 394 17.67 -4.64 -16.59
C VAL A 394 18.70 -4.52 -17.71
N LEU A 395 19.96 -4.84 -17.46
CA LEU A 395 21.01 -4.83 -18.49
C LEU A 395 20.68 -5.81 -19.62
N ALA A 396 20.24 -7.04 -19.29
CA ALA A 396 19.84 -8.04 -20.26
C ALA A 396 18.58 -7.62 -21.05
N GLN A 397 17.56 -7.04 -20.40
CA GLN A 397 16.40 -6.45 -21.09
C GLN A 397 16.79 -5.36 -22.08
N ARG A 398 17.83 -4.59 -21.78
CA ARG A 398 18.39 -3.57 -22.68
C ARG A 398 19.24 -4.16 -23.82
N GLY A 399 19.48 -5.47 -23.83
CA GLY A 399 20.15 -6.18 -24.91
C GLY A 399 21.64 -6.42 -24.69
N HIS A 400 22.16 -6.23 -23.47
CA HIS A 400 23.54 -6.61 -23.12
C HIS A 400 23.65 -8.12 -22.84
N HIS A 401 24.85 -8.69 -23.01
CA HIS A 401 25.19 -10.06 -22.59
C HIS A 401 25.71 -10.01 -21.16
N VAL A 402 25.00 -10.63 -20.23
CA VAL A 402 25.28 -10.50 -18.79
C VAL A 402 25.65 -11.85 -18.17
N ASP A 403 26.83 -11.92 -17.58
CA ASP A 403 27.26 -13.00 -16.68
C ASP A 403 27.07 -12.52 -15.23
N LEU A 404 26.26 -13.24 -14.44
CA LEU A 404 25.99 -12.93 -13.03
C LEU A 404 26.62 -13.99 -12.15
N PHE A 405 27.59 -13.59 -11.32
CA PHE A 405 28.36 -14.47 -10.44
C PHE A 405 27.94 -14.33 -8.98
N ASP A 406 27.83 -15.46 -8.27
CA ASP A 406 27.72 -15.48 -6.82
C ASP A 406 28.46 -16.67 -6.20
N ALA A 407 29.12 -16.45 -5.07
CA ALA A 407 29.81 -17.49 -4.30
C ALA A 407 28.81 -18.43 -3.58
N ALA A 408 27.57 -18.00 -3.37
CA ALA A 408 26.52 -18.78 -2.73
C ALA A 408 25.91 -19.80 -3.72
N ALA A 409 25.22 -20.81 -3.16
CA ALA A 409 24.51 -21.84 -3.92
C ALA A 409 23.13 -21.38 -4.42
N GLU A 410 22.62 -20.22 -3.95
CA GLU A 410 21.33 -19.66 -4.32
C GLU A 410 21.41 -18.15 -4.50
N ILE A 411 20.50 -17.60 -5.31
CA ILE A 411 20.32 -16.15 -5.46
C ILE A 411 19.69 -15.55 -4.20
N GLY A 412 19.81 -14.23 -4.01
CA GLY A 412 19.07 -13.46 -3.01
C GLY A 412 19.93 -12.79 -1.96
N GLY A 413 21.15 -13.27 -1.71
CA GLY A 413 22.05 -12.66 -0.73
C GLY A 413 21.37 -12.48 0.63
N GLN A 414 21.32 -11.26 1.15
CA GLN A 414 20.71 -11.00 2.47
C GLN A 414 19.18 -11.16 2.51
N PHE A 415 18.48 -11.22 1.38
CA PHE A 415 17.05 -11.56 1.36
C PHE A 415 16.80 -12.98 1.88
N ASN A 416 17.76 -13.89 1.77
CA ASN A 416 17.67 -15.24 2.31
C ASN A 416 17.64 -15.28 3.85
N MET A 417 18.18 -14.26 4.51
CA MET A 417 18.02 -14.06 5.94
C MET A 417 16.73 -13.30 6.28
N ALA A 418 16.43 -12.23 5.51
CA ALA A 418 15.26 -11.41 5.75
C ALA A 418 13.95 -12.21 5.64
N LYS A 419 13.84 -13.13 4.68
CA LYS A 419 12.64 -13.99 4.49
C LYS A 419 12.32 -14.90 5.66
N ARG A 420 13.28 -15.12 6.61
CA ARG A 420 13.13 -15.95 7.80
C ARG A 420 12.53 -15.19 8.99
N ILE A 421 12.49 -13.86 8.91
CA ILE A 421 11.93 -13.03 9.98
C ILE A 421 10.41 -13.10 9.92
N PRO A 422 9.72 -13.40 11.03
CA PRO A 422 8.27 -13.40 11.09
C PRO A 422 7.69 -12.09 10.55
N GLY A 423 6.65 -12.18 9.73
CA GLY A 423 6.08 -11.01 9.05
C GLY A 423 6.83 -10.53 7.80
N LYS A 424 7.90 -11.24 7.37
CA LYS A 424 8.64 -10.92 6.13
C LYS A 424 8.60 -12.04 5.08
N GLU A 425 7.64 -12.91 5.16
CA GLU A 425 7.45 -14.05 4.25
C GLU A 425 7.31 -13.62 2.79
N GLU A 426 6.83 -12.40 2.55
CA GLU A 426 6.72 -11.81 1.20
C GLU A 426 8.07 -11.70 0.46
N PHE A 427 9.20 -11.76 1.16
CA PHE A 427 10.53 -11.78 0.52
C PHE A 427 10.78 -13.05 -0.28
N HIS A 428 10.08 -14.16 -0.01
CA HIS A 428 10.08 -15.34 -0.89
C HIS A 428 9.57 -14.98 -2.30
N GLU A 429 8.55 -14.13 -2.40
CA GLU A 429 8.00 -13.68 -3.68
C GLU A 429 8.99 -12.80 -4.46
N ALA A 430 9.78 -11.97 -3.77
CA ALA A 430 10.82 -11.19 -4.42
C ALA A 430 11.89 -12.09 -5.05
N LEU A 431 12.29 -13.17 -4.35
CA LEU A 431 13.25 -14.14 -4.87
C LEU A 431 12.67 -14.95 -6.03
N ARG A 432 11.41 -15.39 -5.94
CA ARG A 432 10.68 -16.05 -7.03
C ARG A 432 10.69 -15.17 -8.28
N TYR A 433 10.31 -13.90 -8.14
CA TYR A 433 10.29 -12.94 -9.26
C TYR A 433 11.66 -12.78 -9.90
N PHE A 434 12.72 -12.52 -9.12
CA PHE A 434 14.06 -12.35 -9.69
C PHE A 434 14.60 -13.61 -10.31
N GLY A 435 14.36 -14.79 -9.72
CA GLY A 435 14.72 -16.07 -10.34
C GLY A 435 14.09 -16.22 -11.72
N ARG A 436 12.78 -15.95 -11.81
CA ARG A 436 12.08 -15.99 -13.09
C ARG A 436 12.58 -14.93 -14.09
N GLN A 437 12.90 -13.73 -13.63
CA GLN A 437 13.45 -12.68 -14.51
C GLN A 437 14.85 -13.04 -15.05
N VAL A 438 15.69 -13.67 -14.25
CA VAL A 438 17.00 -14.17 -14.70
C VAL A 438 16.84 -15.15 -15.87
N GLU A 439 15.90 -16.11 -15.75
CA GLU A 439 15.59 -17.05 -16.82
C GLU A 439 15.06 -16.37 -18.09
N LEU A 440 14.04 -15.51 -17.93
CA LEU A 440 13.36 -14.85 -19.06
C LEU A 440 14.26 -13.88 -19.82
N THR A 441 15.18 -13.22 -19.15
CA THR A 441 16.07 -12.24 -19.75
C THR A 441 17.34 -12.87 -20.32
N GLY A 442 17.60 -14.15 -20.04
CA GLY A 442 18.77 -14.87 -20.52
C GLY A 442 20.08 -14.44 -19.84
N VAL A 443 20.00 -13.97 -18.59
CA VAL A 443 21.20 -13.73 -17.76
C VAL A 443 21.89 -15.05 -17.50
N ASN A 444 23.19 -15.13 -17.82
CA ASN A 444 24.00 -16.32 -17.56
C ASN A 444 24.43 -16.36 -16.08
N LEU A 445 23.74 -17.19 -15.28
CA LEU A 445 23.90 -17.25 -13.82
C LEU A 445 24.95 -18.30 -13.43
N HIS A 446 25.97 -17.89 -12.68
CA HIS A 446 27.05 -18.72 -12.15
C HIS A 446 27.04 -18.73 -10.62
N LEU A 447 26.34 -19.69 -10.03
CA LEU A 447 26.31 -19.91 -8.57
C LEU A 447 27.50 -20.81 -8.14
N ASN A 448 27.79 -20.84 -6.83
CA ASN A 448 28.95 -21.52 -6.23
C ASN A 448 30.27 -21.06 -6.86
N ARG A 449 30.33 -19.84 -7.39
CA ARG A 449 31.49 -19.32 -8.09
C ARG A 449 31.95 -17.99 -7.52
N ARG A 450 33.04 -18.06 -6.76
CA ARG A 450 33.79 -16.88 -6.34
C ARG A 450 34.75 -16.49 -7.44
N VAL A 451 34.65 -15.25 -7.92
CA VAL A 451 35.54 -14.68 -8.93
C VAL A 451 36.44 -13.63 -8.30
N ASP A 452 37.65 -13.47 -8.83
CA ASP A 452 38.59 -12.42 -8.45
C ASP A 452 38.81 -11.42 -9.59
N ALA A 453 39.56 -10.36 -9.33
CA ALA A 453 39.81 -9.30 -10.30
C ALA A 453 40.58 -9.80 -11.54
N SER A 454 41.55 -10.73 -11.36
CA SER A 454 42.35 -11.25 -12.46
C SER A 454 41.51 -12.10 -13.44
N GLU A 455 40.62 -12.92 -12.91
CA GLU A 455 39.66 -13.70 -13.68
C GLU A 455 38.71 -12.82 -14.49
N LEU A 456 38.17 -11.78 -13.85
CA LEU A 456 37.24 -10.83 -14.49
C LEU A 456 37.92 -10.02 -15.61
N ILE A 457 39.18 -9.60 -15.40
CA ILE A 457 39.97 -8.88 -16.41
C ILE A 457 40.28 -9.82 -17.58
N ALA A 458 40.72 -11.06 -17.31
CA ALA A 458 41.01 -12.06 -18.33
C ALA A 458 39.75 -12.49 -19.10
N GLY A 459 38.56 -12.37 -18.51
CA GLY A 459 37.27 -12.69 -19.13
C GLY A 459 36.86 -11.79 -20.29
N GLY A 460 37.54 -10.66 -20.51
CA GLY A 460 37.28 -9.73 -21.62
C GLY A 460 35.91 -9.06 -21.57
N TYR A 461 35.44 -8.70 -20.38
CA TYR A 461 34.21 -7.93 -20.18
C TYR A 461 34.44 -6.46 -20.50
N ASP A 462 33.45 -5.84 -21.18
CA ASP A 462 33.45 -4.40 -21.45
C ASP A 462 33.23 -3.57 -20.17
N GLU A 463 32.42 -4.12 -19.24
CA GLU A 463 32.08 -3.49 -17.96
C GLU A 463 31.99 -4.55 -16.86
N ILE A 464 32.37 -4.15 -15.65
CA ILE A 464 32.26 -4.99 -14.44
C ILE A 464 31.46 -4.22 -13.38
N VAL A 465 30.39 -4.82 -12.88
CA VAL A 465 29.54 -4.26 -11.83
C VAL A 465 29.75 -5.04 -10.53
N LEU A 466 30.21 -4.36 -9.48
CA LEU A 466 30.39 -4.95 -8.16
C LEU A 466 29.12 -4.73 -7.32
N ALA A 467 28.36 -5.79 -7.05
CA ALA A 467 27.16 -5.82 -6.23
C ALA A 467 27.29 -6.79 -5.05
N THR A 468 28.49 -6.91 -4.49
CA THR A 468 28.89 -7.91 -3.49
C THR A 468 28.27 -7.71 -2.11
N GLY A 469 27.46 -6.66 -1.92
CA GLY A 469 26.77 -6.36 -0.67
C GLY A 469 27.68 -5.76 0.40
N VAL A 470 27.33 -6.01 1.67
CA VAL A 470 28.05 -5.48 2.84
C VAL A 470 28.36 -6.61 3.81
N ALA A 471 29.53 -6.55 4.45
CA ALA A 471 29.85 -7.37 5.60
C ALA A 471 29.40 -6.67 6.91
N PRO A 472 28.99 -7.43 7.94
CA PRO A 472 28.75 -6.86 9.26
C PRO A 472 29.95 -6.10 9.77
N ARG A 473 29.70 -4.94 10.39
CA ARG A 473 30.78 -4.20 11.02
C ARG A 473 31.27 -4.96 12.27
N ASP A 474 32.57 -5.15 12.39
CA ASP A 474 33.18 -5.60 13.63
C ASP A 474 33.15 -4.45 14.69
N PRO A 475 32.35 -4.59 15.77
CA PRO A 475 32.23 -3.55 16.78
C PRO A 475 33.41 -3.47 17.74
N LYS A 476 34.32 -4.45 17.75
CA LYS A 476 35.49 -4.59 18.64
C LYS A 476 35.11 -4.45 20.12
N ILE A 477 34.09 -5.19 20.53
CA ILE A 477 33.65 -5.23 21.93
C ILE A 477 34.44 -6.31 22.66
N PRO A 478 35.07 -6.01 23.82
CA PRO A 478 35.76 -7.02 24.61
C PRO A 478 34.86 -8.23 24.91
N GLY A 479 35.33 -9.44 24.60
CA GLY A 479 34.59 -10.69 24.78
C GLY A 479 33.66 -11.08 23.65
N GLN A 480 33.61 -10.32 22.53
CA GLN A 480 32.78 -10.65 21.38
C GLN A 480 33.12 -11.98 20.68
N ASP A 481 34.34 -12.48 20.89
CA ASP A 481 34.83 -13.75 20.33
C ASP A 481 34.59 -14.92 21.31
N GLY A 482 33.83 -14.72 22.39
CA GLY A 482 33.48 -15.74 23.35
C GLY A 482 32.55 -16.82 22.76
N PRO A 483 32.59 -18.06 23.30
CA PRO A 483 31.86 -19.21 22.74
C PRO A 483 30.32 -19.07 22.84
N ASN A 484 29.82 -18.12 23.61
CA ASN A 484 28.41 -17.80 23.79
C ASN A 484 27.97 -16.56 23.00
N VAL A 485 28.83 -16.05 22.09
CA VAL A 485 28.51 -14.90 21.21
C VAL A 485 28.32 -15.38 19.79
N LEU A 486 27.20 -15.01 19.21
CA LEU A 486 26.82 -15.35 17.84
C LEU A 486 26.59 -14.06 17.04
N SER A 487 26.98 -14.08 15.77
CA SER A 487 26.56 -13.03 14.83
C SER A 487 25.09 -13.25 14.42
N TYR A 488 24.43 -12.20 13.93
CA TYR A 488 23.09 -12.36 13.39
C TYR A 488 23.05 -13.31 12.17
N ILE A 489 24.17 -13.47 11.46
CA ILE A 489 24.29 -14.42 10.36
C ILE A 489 24.25 -15.86 10.88
N ASP A 490 24.99 -16.15 11.96
CA ASP A 490 24.99 -17.49 12.58
C ASP A 490 23.60 -17.89 13.06
N VAL A 491 22.84 -16.93 13.58
CA VAL A 491 21.45 -17.15 14.04
C VAL A 491 20.50 -17.33 12.85
N LEU A 492 20.49 -16.42 11.89
CA LEU A 492 19.49 -16.38 10.82
C LEU A 492 19.82 -17.31 9.65
N ALA A 493 21.08 -17.47 9.29
CA ALA A 493 21.51 -18.33 8.17
C ALA A 493 22.06 -19.66 8.67
N GLY A 494 22.91 -19.64 9.69
CA GLY A 494 23.59 -20.82 10.21
C GLY A 494 22.73 -21.74 11.09
N GLY A 495 21.58 -21.25 11.57
CA GLY A 495 20.69 -22.03 12.44
C GLY A 495 21.35 -22.47 13.76
N GLN A 496 22.36 -21.73 14.24
CA GLN A 496 23.04 -22.05 15.49
C GLN A 496 22.08 -22.02 16.68
N PRO A 497 22.19 -22.97 17.61
CA PRO A 497 21.30 -23.01 18.76
C PRO A 497 21.48 -21.78 19.65
N VAL A 498 20.36 -21.13 19.99
CA VAL A 498 20.35 -19.93 20.83
C VAL A 498 19.74 -20.26 22.18
N GLY A 499 20.36 -19.80 23.26
CA GLY A 499 19.88 -20.02 24.62
C GLY A 499 18.55 -19.34 24.93
N ARG A 500 17.99 -19.63 26.12
CA ARG A 500 16.69 -19.08 26.55
C ARG A 500 16.74 -17.57 26.85
N ARG A 501 17.87 -17.07 27.37
CA ARG A 501 18.08 -15.66 27.70
C ARG A 501 19.11 -15.09 26.74
N VAL A 502 18.74 -14.03 26.00
CA VAL A 502 19.56 -13.48 24.92
C VAL A 502 19.72 -11.97 25.08
N ALA A 503 20.93 -11.46 24.95
CA ALA A 503 21.21 -10.04 24.81
C ALA A 503 21.55 -9.74 23.33
N VAL A 504 20.75 -8.94 22.66
CA VAL A 504 21.00 -8.46 21.29
C VAL A 504 21.70 -7.11 21.37
N VAL A 505 22.97 -7.06 20.95
CA VAL A 505 23.80 -5.84 21.00
C VAL A 505 23.64 -5.05 19.72
N GLY A 506 22.78 -4.04 19.76
CA GLY A 506 22.42 -3.17 18.64
C GLY A 506 20.92 -3.14 18.40
N ALA A 507 20.30 -1.98 18.66
CA ALA A 507 18.85 -1.76 18.46
C ALA A 507 18.56 -0.94 17.19
N GLY A 508 19.20 -1.31 16.08
CA GLY A 508 18.85 -0.86 14.73
C GLY A 508 17.87 -1.83 14.07
N GLY A 509 17.57 -1.66 12.77
CA GLY A 509 16.65 -2.52 12.04
C GLY A 509 16.97 -4.02 12.18
N ILE A 510 18.23 -4.42 11.96
CA ILE A 510 18.67 -5.82 12.11
C ILE A 510 18.47 -6.32 13.56
N GLY A 511 18.76 -5.48 14.56
CA GLY A 511 18.58 -5.87 15.97
C GLY A 511 17.13 -6.14 16.33
N PHE A 512 16.20 -5.34 15.81
CA PHE A 512 14.76 -5.59 15.95
C PHE A 512 14.34 -6.86 15.22
N ASP A 513 14.78 -7.06 13.97
CA ASP A 513 14.48 -8.25 13.18
C ASP A 513 14.96 -9.54 13.88
N VAL A 514 16.18 -9.54 14.41
CA VAL A 514 16.73 -10.67 15.17
C VAL A 514 15.96 -10.90 16.47
N ALA A 515 15.59 -9.82 17.18
CA ALA A 515 14.79 -9.95 18.40
C ALA A 515 13.41 -10.57 18.10
N GLU A 516 12.73 -10.11 17.05
CA GLU A 516 11.46 -10.64 16.58
C GLU A 516 11.57 -12.14 16.24
N TYR A 517 12.58 -12.52 15.45
CA TYR A 517 12.88 -13.93 15.15
C TYR A 517 13.11 -14.78 16.40
N LEU A 518 13.77 -14.24 17.43
CA LEU A 518 14.12 -14.97 18.65
C LEU A 518 12.95 -15.10 19.63
N VAL A 519 12.04 -14.13 19.70
CA VAL A 519 10.88 -14.20 20.59
C VAL A 519 9.73 -15.04 20.00
N GLN A 520 9.70 -15.21 18.69
CA GLN A 520 8.69 -16.04 18.03
C GLN A 520 8.92 -17.52 18.33
N GLY A 521 7.86 -18.21 18.77
CA GLY A 521 7.90 -19.64 19.12
C GLY A 521 6.93 -20.44 18.29
N GLY A 522 7.19 -20.64 17.01
CA GLY A 522 6.29 -21.38 16.15
C GLY A 522 6.15 -20.77 14.77
N GLU A 523 5.02 -21.02 14.11
CA GLU A 523 4.69 -20.42 12.83
C GLU A 523 4.43 -18.92 12.98
N SER A 524 4.73 -18.15 11.94
CA SER A 524 4.52 -16.70 11.97
C SER A 524 3.02 -16.35 12.01
N PRO A 525 2.56 -15.46 12.90
CA PRO A 525 1.17 -15.01 12.94
C PRO A 525 0.70 -14.39 11.61
N THR A 526 1.62 -13.92 10.78
CA THR A 526 1.30 -13.41 9.44
C THR A 526 0.69 -14.49 8.52
N LEU A 527 0.88 -15.75 8.82
CA LEU A 527 0.35 -16.89 8.08
C LEU A 527 -0.98 -17.40 8.63
N ASP A 528 -1.37 -16.99 9.85
CA ASP A 528 -2.64 -17.34 10.48
C ASP A 528 -3.44 -16.08 10.83
N LEU A 529 -4.60 -15.91 10.19
CA LEU A 529 -5.44 -14.72 10.35
C LEU A 529 -6.02 -14.60 11.77
N GLU A 530 -6.41 -15.71 12.40
CA GLU A 530 -7.05 -15.66 13.71
C GLU A 530 -6.01 -15.42 14.81
N GLU A 531 -4.81 -15.99 14.70
CA GLU A 531 -3.69 -15.68 15.59
C GLU A 531 -3.29 -14.21 15.48
N TRP A 532 -3.15 -13.69 14.25
CA TRP A 532 -2.85 -12.29 14.00
C TRP A 532 -3.93 -11.34 14.55
N LYS A 533 -5.21 -11.67 14.39
CA LYS A 533 -6.32 -10.89 14.97
C LYS A 533 -6.25 -10.87 16.49
N ALA A 534 -5.97 -12.00 17.12
CA ALA A 534 -5.82 -12.09 18.56
C ALA A 534 -4.64 -11.25 19.06
N GLU A 535 -3.49 -11.35 18.40
CA GLU A 535 -2.28 -10.58 18.72
C GLU A 535 -2.52 -9.06 18.66
N TRP A 536 -3.26 -8.58 17.64
CA TRP A 536 -3.52 -7.14 17.45
C TRP A 536 -4.85 -6.68 18.03
N GLY A 537 -5.62 -7.56 18.64
CA GLY A 537 -6.93 -7.26 19.23
C GLY A 537 -7.98 -6.88 18.18
N VAL A 538 -7.90 -7.43 16.98
CA VAL A 538 -8.92 -7.23 15.94
C VAL A 538 -10.10 -8.14 16.19
N THR A 539 -11.31 -7.58 16.18
CA THR A 539 -12.54 -8.34 16.47
C THR A 539 -13.70 -7.89 15.57
N ASP A 540 -14.81 -8.63 15.64
CA ASP A 540 -16.04 -8.27 14.92
C ASP A 540 -16.60 -6.94 15.47
N PRO A 541 -16.85 -5.92 14.62
CA PRO A 541 -17.45 -4.67 15.02
C PRO A 541 -18.89 -4.81 15.55
N ALA A 542 -19.55 -5.95 15.35
CA ALA A 542 -20.82 -6.28 15.99
C ALA A 542 -20.65 -6.66 17.47
N ALA A 543 -19.50 -7.25 17.82
CA ALA A 543 -19.19 -7.63 19.20
C ALA A 543 -18.56 -6.46 19.99
N THR A 544 -17.72 -5.68 19.34
CA THR A 544 -17.02 -4.55 19.98
C THR A 544 -16.97 -3.36 19.02
N ARG A 545 -17.47 -2.23 19.46
CA ARG A 545 -17.48 -0.97 18.72
C ARG A 545 -16.08 -0.61 18.21
N GLY A 546 -15.97 -0.20 16.94
CA GLY A 546 -14.70 0.06 16.27
C GLY A 546 -13.92 -1.18 15.85
N GLY A 547 -14.34 -2.39 16.24
CA GLY A 547 -13.69 -3.65 15.87
C GLY A 547 -12.33 -3.86 16.52
N VAL A 548 -12.07 -3.26 17.68
CA VAL A 548 -10.81 -3.39 18.42
C VAL A 548 -11.07 -3.74 19.89
N THR A 549 -10.29 -4.68 20.39
CA THR A 549 -10.31 -5.15 21.78
C THR A 549 -8.89 -5.19 22.35
N ARG A 550 -8.73 -5.75 23.55
CA ARG A 550 -7.40 -5.92 24.14
C ARG A 550 -6.62 -6.98 23.37
N ALA A 551 -5.40 -6.64 22.97
CA ALA A 551 -4.44 -7.56 22.36
C ALA A 551 -4.12 -8.75 23.28
N GLN A 552 -3.98 -9.94 22.70
CA GLN A 552 -3.57 -11.15 23.40
C GLN A 552 -2.11 -11.42 23.05
N VAL A 553 -1.22 -11.13 24.00
CA VAL A 553 0.21 -11.32 23.81
C VAL A 553 0.57 -12.78 24.11
N THR A 554 1.11 -13.48 23.11
CA THR A 554 1.65 -14.83 23.27
C THR A 554 2.94 -14.80 24.09
N ALA A 555 3.16 -15.79 24.93
CA ALA A 555 4.39 -15.89 25.72
C ALA A 555 5.61 -16.04 24.78
N PRO A 556 6.67 -15.21 24.94
CA PRO A 556 7.81 -15.29 24.06
C PRO A 556 8.60 -16.59 24.25
N ALA A 557 9.10 -17.16 23.15
CA ALA A 557 9.93 -18.36 23.19
C ALA A 557 11.25 -18.15 23.94
N ARG A 558 11.75 -16.92 23.96
CA ARG A 558 13.00 -16.51 24.64
C ARG A 558 12.84 -15.16 25.32
N GLU A 559 13.57 -14.97 26.39
CA GLU A 559 13.76 -13.67 27.04
C GLU A 559 14.85 -12.89 26.30
N VAL A 560 14.46 -11.87 25.54
CA VAL A 560 15.37 -11.07 24.71
C VAL A 560 15.53 -9.67 25.27
N THR A 561 16.77 -9.23 25.46
CA THR A 561 17.11 -7.87 25.87
C THR A 561 17.83 -7.13 24.75
N LEU A 562 17.23 -6.06 24.22
CA LEU A 562 17.86 -5.18 23.24
C LEU A 562 18.76 -4.15 23.93
N LEU A 563 20.02 -4.06 23.51
CA LEU A 563 21.01 -3.13 24.04
C LEU A 563 21.40 -2.09 22.99
N GLN A 564 21.45 -0.82 23.38
CA GLN A 564 22.01 0.24 22.52
C GLN A 564 22.88 1.21 23.31
N ARG A 565 23.92 1.73 22.67
CA ARG A 565 24.82 2.73 23.24
C ARG A 565 24.24 4.14 23.32
N LYS A 566 23.34 4.48 22.38
CA LYS A 566 22.75 5.81 22.29
C LYS A 566 21.64 5.98 23.34
N ALA A 567 21.57 7.14 24.00
CA ALA A 567 20.53 7.48 24.96
C ALA A 567 19.16 7.81 24.32
N ALA A 568 19.01 7.65 23.00
CA ALA A 568 17.75 7.88 22.31
C ALA A 568 16.77 6.70 22.55
N PRO A 569 15.44 6.89 22.42
CA PRO A 569 14.50 5.79 22.46
C PRO A 569 14.84 4.69 21.44
N LEU A 570 14.65 3.42 21.83
CA LEU A 570 14.85 2.27 20.96
C LEU A 570 14.05 2.42 19.66
N GLY A 571 14.62 2.04 18.53
CA GLY A 571 13.96 2.11 17.24
C GLY A 571 13.71 3.52 16.69
N LYS A 572 14.32 4.59 17.23
CA LYS A 572 14.18 5.97 16.71
C LYS A 572 14.56 6.11 15.22
N GLY A 573 15.45 5.26 14.72
CA GLY A 573 15.91 5.25 13.32
C GLY A 573 15.11 4.37 12.39
N LEU A 574 14.08 3.66 12.86
CA LEU A 574 13.24 2.84 12.04
C LEU A 574 12.33 3.68 11.12
N GLY A 575 11.81 3.07 10.04
CA GLY A 575 10.89 3.72 9.10
C GLY A 575 9.67 4.32 9.80
N LYS A 576 9.18 5.44 9.31
CA LYS A 576 8.05 6.14 9.94
C LYS A 576 6.78 5.28 9.96
N THR A 577 6.53 4.55 8.89
CA THR A 577 5.28 3.80 8.68
C THR A 577 5.27 2.41 9.31
N THR A 578 6.44 1.82 9.57
CA THR A 578 6.56 0.46 10.15
C THR A 578 7.25 0.43 11.51
N GLY A 579 8.07 1.43 11.83
CA GLY A 579 8.85 1.43 13.07
C GLY A 579 8.02 1.46 14.36
N TRP A 580 6.77 1.89 14.30
CA TRP A 580 5.86 1.83 15.45
C TRP A 580 5.38 0.39 15.70
N ILE A 581 5.24 -0.44 14.65
CA ILE A 581 4.87 -1.86 14.73
C ILE A 581 5.95 -2.62 15.51
N HIS A 582 7.21 -2.44 15.13
CA HIS A 582 8.35 -3.07 15.83
C HIS A 582 8.52 -2.61 17.29
N ARG A 583 7.88 -1.51 17.70
CA ARG A 583 7.92 -1.02 19.09
C ARG A 583 6.67 -1.34 19.89
N ALA A 584 5.64 -1.83 19.25
CA ALA A 584 4.42 -2.31 19.92
C ALA A 584 4.67 -3.64 20.59
#